data_342c87539bcac7a8068dab5d2a00a746
#
_entry.id   342c87539bcac7a8068dab5d2a00a746
#
_cell.length_a   1.000
_cell.length_b   1.000
_cell.length_c   1.000
_cell.angle_alpha   90.00
_cell.angle_beta   90.00
_cell.angle_gamma   90.00
#
_symmetry.space_group_name_H-M   'P 1'
#
loop_
_entity.id
_entity.type
_entity.pdbx_description
1 polymer ?
#
loop_
_entity_poly.entity_id
_entity_poly.type
_entity_poly.pdbx_seq_one_letter_code
_entity_poly.pdbx_strand_id
1 'polypeptide(L)'
;MDPYSAEGELINIHNHFHQGQYQEVVDFDVGSLSAENALPARVLQLRARVALGQAADVLADVKGAAEPELQAVGALAELALGNADAAVAAVEALAPDNATVQVLGGTVLQAAGKTEEALALLGQHQGSLDAVALIVQIHLQQNRNDLAVKEVAAARRWAQDSLLVNLAESWVGLRLGGEKYQQAFYVFEELAQAPATSSVRTLVSQAVAELHLGRAEEAQAALDQALKKEPDHAEAIANLLVLTVITGKSAEELTSSLQKADAEHPLLVDLAEKSELFDKAATKYKAKVAA
;
A
#
# COMPACT_ATOMS: atom_id res chain seq x y z
N MET A 1 4.04 -17.14 8.83
CA MET A 1 4.90 -18.17 8.19
C MET A 1 5.66 -17.44 7.08
N ASP A 2 6.98 -17.52 7.07
CA ASP A 2 7.78 -16.90 6.01
C ASP A 2 7.53 -17.68 4.70
N PRO A 3 7.15 -17.03 3.58
CA PRO A 3 6.95 -17.70 2.30
C PRO A 3 8.19 -18.46 1.80
N TYR A 4 9.37 -18.11 2.30
CA TYR A 4 10.61 -18.85 2.02
C TYR A 4 10.79 -20.12 2.85
N SER A 5 10.12 -20.26 3.99
CA SER A 5 10.18 -21.46 4.85
C SER A 5 9.23 -22.57 4.39
N ALA A 6 8.28 -22.26 3.53
CA ALA A 6 7.28 -23.19 3.01
C ALA A 6 7.67 -23.78 1.66
N GLU A 7 8.95 -24.09 1.45
CA GLU A 7 9.51 -24.73 0.24
C GLU A 7 9.17 -24.04 -1.09
N GLY A 8 8.82 -22.74 -1.03
CA GLY A 8 8.52 -21.94 -2.22
C GLY A 8 7.10 -22.07 -2.79
N GLU A 9 6.23 -22.92 -2.22
CA GLU A 9 4.85 -23.09 -2.72
C GLU A 9 4.04 -21.78 -2.74
N LEU A 10 4.24 -20.91 -1.74
CA LEU A 10 3.51 -19.65 -1.60
C LEU A 10 4.20 -18.46 -2.27
N ILE A 11 5.40 -18.62 -2.80
CA ILE A 11 6.20 -17.51 -3.34
C ILE A 11 5.45 -16.77 -4.46
N ASN A 12 4.85 -17.50 -5.38
CA ASN A 12 4.17 -16.92 -6.53
C ASN A 12 2.92 -16.14 -6.13
N ILE A 13 2.03 -16.75 -5.33
CA ILE A 13 0.81 -16.08 -4.87
C ILE A 13 1.13 -14.86 -3.98
N HIS A 14 2.17 -14.95 -3.15
CA HIS A 14 2.64 -13.85 -2.32
C HIS A 14 3.21 -12.71 -3.17
N ASN A 15 4.03 -13.02 -4.18
CA ASN A 15 4.56 -12.02 -5.08
C ASN A 15 3.46 -11.34 -5.90
N HIS A 16 2.51 -12.09 -6.47
CA HIS A 16 1.34 -11.52 -7.16
C HIS A 16 0.58 -10.53 -6.25
N PHE A 17 0.37 -10.91 -4.99
CA PHE A 17 -0.32 -10.04 -4.04
C PHE A 17 0.42 -8.71 -3.83
N HIS A 18 1.73 -8.74 -3.58
CA HIS A 18 2.52 -7.54 -3.31
C HIS A 18 2.80 -6.70 -4.58
N GLN A 19 2.71 -7.30 -5.75
CA GLN A 19 2.75 -6.59 -7.04
C GLN A 19 1.41 -5.94 -7.41
N GLY A 20 0.33 -6.20 -6.64
CA GLY A 20 -1.01 -5.69 -6.92
C GLY A 20 -1.76 -6.44 -8.02
N GLN A 21 -1.37 -7.68 -8.29
CA GLN A 21 -2.03 -8.57 -9.25
C GLN A 21 -3.13 -9.37 -8.54
N TYR A 22 -4.11 -8.66 -7.98
CA TYR A 22 -5.09 -9.27 -7.08
C TYR A 22 -5.98 -10.32 -7.77
N GLN A 23 -6.30 -10.15 -9.06
CA GLN A 23 -7.07 -11.15 -9.79
C GLN A 23 -6.28 -12.46 -9.95
N GLU A 24 -4.99 -12.39 -10.24
CA GLU A 24 -4.11 -13.56 -10.32
C GLU A 24 -4.01 -14.30 -8.98
N VAL A 25 -4.07 -13.56 -7.87
CA VAL A 25 -4.12 -14.15 -6.52
C VAL A 25 -5.44 -14.89 -6.29
N VAL A 26 -6.57 -14.31 -6.70
CA VAL A 26 -7.89 -14.93 -6.55
C VAL A 26 -8.00 -16.20 -7.40
N ASP A 27 -7.46 -16.18 -8.62
CA ASP A 27 -7.50 -17.28 -9.58
C ASP A 27 -6.40 -18.33 -9.36
N PHE A 28 -5.52 -18.12 -8.37
CA PHE A 28 -4.42 -19.03 -8.08
C PHE A 28 -4.93 -20.41 -7.66
N ASP A 29 -4.41 -21.48 -8.30
CA ASP A 29 -4.77 -22.86 -7.98
C ASP A 29 -4.16 -23.29 -6.62
N VAL A 30 -5.00 -23.38 -5.62
CA VAL A 30 -4.62 -23.84 -4.28
C VAL A 30 -4.73 -25.35 -4.11
N GLY A 31 -5.28 -26.07 -5.11
CA GLY A 31 -5.50 -27.51 -5.02
C GLY A 31 -4.21 -28.35 -5.05
N SER A 32 -3.12 -27.76 -5.52
CA SER A 32 -1.79 -28.39 -5.58
C SER A 32 -0.92 -28.14 -4.35
N LEU A 33 -1.38 -27.26 -3.43
CA LEU A 33 -0.62 -26.89 -2.24
C LEU A 33 -0.67 -27.98 -1.16
N SER A 34 0.38 -28.03 -0.33
CA SER A 34 0.39 -28.81 0.88
C SER A 34 -0.70 -28.35 1.87
N ALA A 35 -1.16 -29.26 2.74
CA ALA A 35 -2.24 -28.95 3.69
C ALA A 35 -1.91 -27.77 4.63
N GLU A 36 -0.63 -27.58 4.96
CA GLU A 36 -0.14 -26.48 5.81
C GLU A 36 -0.21 -25.11 5.09
N ASN A 37 -0.11 -25.11 3.75
CA ASN A 37 -0.15 -23.90 2.92
C ASN A 37 -1.56 -23.50 2.46
N ALA A 38 -2.55 -24.37 2.64
CA ALA A 38 -3.93 -24.11 2.21
C ALA A 38 -4.54 -22.87 2.92
N LEU A 39 -4.38 -22.76 4.24
CA LEU A 39 -4.90 -21.61 5.00
C LEU A 39 -4.16 -20.31 4.68
N PRO A 40 -2.83 -20.23 4.66
CA PRO A 40 -2.11 -19.03 4.21
C PRO A 40 -2.48 -18.57 2.81
N ALA A 41 -2.61 -19.48 1.84
CA ALA A 41 -3.06 -19.15 0.48
C ALA A 41 -4.48 -18.59 0.47
N ARG A 42 -5.42 -19.23 1.20
CA ARG A 42 -6.79 -18.73 1.34
C ARG A 42 -6.84 -17.33 1.94
N VAL A 43 -6.00 -17.03 2.95
CA VAL A 43 -5.89 -15.70 3.53
C VAL A 43 -5.46 -14.68 2.47
N LEU A 44 -4.45 -14.98 1.65
CA LEU A 44 -4.02 -14.10 0.56
C LEU A 44 -5.14 -13.88 -0.48
N GLN A 45 -5.86 -14.93 -0.87
CA GLN A 45 -7.01 -14.82 -1.78
C GLN A 45 -8.11 -13.93 -1.21
N LEU A 46 -8.45 -14.08 0.06
CA LEU A 46 -9.46 -13.24 0.71
C LEU A 46 -9.00 -11.78 0.84
N ARG A 47 -7.73 -11.54 1.17
CA ARG A 47 -7.12 -10.20 1.18
C ARG A 47 -7.19 -9.56 -0.22
N ALA A 48 -6.89 -10.32 -1.27
CA ALA A 48 -7.00 -9.84 -2.65
C ALA A 48 -8.44 -9.49 -3.03
N ARG A 49 -9.43 -10.30 -2.61
CA ARG A 49 -10.85 -10.00 -2.82
C ARG A 49 -11.29 -8.72 -2.09
N VAL A 50 -10.79 -8.47 -0.89
CA VAL A 50 -11.02 -7.18 -0.20
C VAL A 50 -10.44 -6.03 -1.01
N ALA A 51 -9.22 -6.16 -1.53
CA ALA A 51 -8.59 -5.14 -2.38
C ALA A 51 -9.33 -4.90 -3.70
N LEU A 52 -10.04 -5.92 -4.22
CA LEU A 52 -10.92 -5.81 -5.40
C LEU A 52 -12.33 -5.27 -5.07
N GLY A 53 -12.56 -4.77 -3.85
CA GLY A 53 -13.85 -4.20 -3.45
C GLY A 53 -14.92 -5.21 -3.03
N GLN A 54 -14.58 -6.50 -2.86
CA GLN A 54 -15.50 -7.57 -2.47
C GLN A 54 -15.56 -7.79 -0.95
N ALA A 55 -15.38 -6.73 -0.16
CA ALA A 55 -15.28 -6.82 1.30
C ALA A 55 -16.52 -7.42 1.96
N ALA A 56 -17.72 -7.10 1.46
CA ALA A 56 -18.98 -7.63 1.98
C ALA A 56 -19.10 -9.16 1.82
N ASP A 57 -18.69 -9.66 0.64
CA ASP A 57 -18.71 -11.11 0.37
C ASP A 57 -17.65 -11.83 1.22
N VAL A 58 -16.45 -11.24 1.36
CA VAL A 58 -15.40 -11.79 2.21
C VAL A 58 -15.86 -11.86 3.66
N LEU A 59 -16.52 -10.81 4.18
CA LEU A 59 -17.05 -10.80 5.55
C LEU A 59 -18.07 -11.91 5.76
N ALA A 60 -18.96 -12.16 4.77
CA ALA A 60 -19.90 -13.26 4.82
C ALA A 60 -19.21 -14.64 4.80
N ASP A 61 -18.16 -14.81 3.98
CA ASP A 61 -17.40 -16.06 3.83
C ASP A 61 -16.62 -16.45 5.10
N VAL A 62 -16.15 -15.47 5.89
CA VAL A 62 -15.40 -15.73 7.13
C VAL A 62 -16.26 -15.68 8.38
N LYS A 63 -17.58 -15.46 8.24
CA LYS A 63 -18.48 -15.34 9.37
C LYS A 63 -18.52 -16.64 10.19
N GLY A 64 -18.16 -16.54 11.46
CA GLY A 64 -18.15 -17.67 12.40
C GLY A 64 -16.94 -18.60 12.23
N ALA A 65 -15.91 -18.20 11.47
CA ALA A 65 -14.66 -18.94 11.39
C ALA A 65 -13.99 -19.02 12.77
N ALA A 66 -13.41 -20.17 13.07
CA ALA A 66 -12.70 -20.39 14.33
C ALA A 66 -11.23 -19.98 14.25
N GLU A 67 -10.66 -19.99 13.05
CA GLU A 67 -9.26 -19.68 12.78
C GLU A 67 -8.99 -18.18 12.97
N PRO A 68 -8.01 -17.80 13.83
CA PRO A 68 -7.70 -16.40 14.09
C PRO A 68 -7.28 -15.63 12.83
N GLU A 69 -6.66 -16.30 11.86
CA GLU A 69 -6.30 -15.73 10.56
C GLU A 69 -7.53 -15.27 9.78
N LEU A 70 -8.59 -16.07 9.75
CA LEU A 70 -9.83 -15.72 9.05
C LEU A 70 -10.62 -14.65 9.81
N GLN A 71 -10.56 -14.65 11.14
CA GLN A 71 -11.14 -13.58 11.95
C GLN A 71 -10.43 -12.24 11.70
N ALA A 72 -9.08 -12.25 11.57
CA ALA A 72 -8.30 -11.07 11.20
C ALA A 72 -8.64 -10.56 9.78
N VAL A 73 -8.90 -11.46 8.82
CA VAL A 73 -9.42 -11.10 7.49
C VAL A 73 -10.81 -10.45 7.62
N GLY A 74 -11.67 -10.95 8.50
CA GLY A 74 -12.96 -10.34 8.81
C GLY A 74 -12.82 -8.90 9.30
N ALA A 75 -11.87 -8.64 10.21
CA ALA A 75 -11.57 -7.30 10.68
C ALA A 75 -11.07 -6.38 9.54
N LEU A 76 -10.23 -6.89 8.63
CA LEU A 76 -9.82 -6.14 7.45
C LEU A 76 -11.01 -5.81 6.52
N ALA A 77 -11.95 -6.74 6.35
CA ALA A 77 -13.16 -6.53 5.55
C ALA A 77 -14.09 -5.48 6.21
N GLU A 78 -14.27 -5.51 7.53
CA GLU A 78 -14.99 -4.47 8.28
C GLU A 78 -14.36 -3.08 8.07
N LEU A 79 -13.02 -2.98 8.14
CA LEU A 79 -12.32 -1.74 7.86
C LEU A 79 -12.61 -1.23 6.44
N ALA A 80 -12.54 -2.12 5.44
CA ALA A 80 -12.80 -1.76 4.04
C ALA A 80 -14.25 -1.34 3.78
N LEU A 81 -15.20 -1.75 4.64
CA LEU A 81 -16.60 -1.30 4.62
C LEU A 81 -16.83 0.00 5.40
N GLY A 82 -15.78 0.60 5.96
CA GLY A 82 -15.87 1.84 6.75
C GLY A 82 -16.20 1.63 8.23
N ASN A 83 -16.27 0.38 8.71
CA ASN A 83 -16.62 0.04 10.09
C ASN A 83 -15.36 -0.04 10.98
N ALA A 84 -14.59 1.05 11.07
CA ALA A 84 -13.29 1.07 11.75
C ALA A 84 -13.36 0.62 13.22
N ASP A 85 -14.36 1.05 13.98
CA ASP A 85 -14.52 0.67 15.39
C ASP A 85 -14.75 -0.85 15.56
N ALA A 86 -15.57 -1.44 14.69
CA ALA A 86 -15.82 -2.87 14.70
C ALA A 86 -14.56 -3.66 14.31
N ALA A 87 -13.82 -3.17 13.33
CA ALA A 87 -12.55 -3.77 12.90
C ALA A 87 -11.51 -3.76 14.02
N VAL A 88 -11.35 -2.63 14.73
CA VAL A 88 -10.43 -2.49 15.87
C VAL A 88 -10.85 -3.44 17.00
N ALA A 89 -12.12 -3.46 17.39
CA ALA A 89 -12.60 -4.33 18.45
C ALA A 89 -12.38 -5.83 18.11
N ALA A 90 -12.55 -6.21 16.85
CA ALA A 90 -12.29 -7.57 16.39
C ALA A 90 -10.80 -7.93 16.53
N VAL A 91 -9.89 -7.01 16.14
CA VAL A 91 -8.43 -7.23 16.28
C VAL A 91 -8.01 -7.34 17.74
N GLU A 92 -8.50 -6.44 18.61
CA GLU A 92 -8.17 -6.42 20.04
C GLU A 92 -8.64 -7.70 20.79
N ALA A 93 -9.60 -8.42 20.24
CA ALA A 93 -10.07 -9.70 20.77
C ALA A 93 -9.19 -10.89 20.39
N LEU A 94 -8.25 -10.73 19.43
CA LEU A 94 -7.39 -11.82 18.93
C LEU A 94 -6.08 -11.91 19.71
N ALA A 95 -5.57 -13.12 19.85
CA ALA A 95 -4.25 -13.34 20.42
C ALA A 95 -3.15 -12.86 19.45
N PRO A 96 -2.12 -12.13 19.93
CA PRO A 96 -1.10 -11.50 19.08
C PRO A 96 0.03 -12.45 18.65
N ASP A 97 -0.08 -13.73 18.88
CA ASP A 97 0.93 -14.76 18.64
C ASP A 97 0.98 -15.31 17.21
N ASN A 98 0.01 -14.89 16.36
CA ASN A 98 -0.13 -15.33 14.98
C ASN A 98 0.36 -14.26 14.01
N ALA A 99 1.22 -14.64 13.07
CA ALA A 99 1.83 -13.70 12.10
C ALA A 99 0.77 -12.98 11.22
N THR A 100 -0.28 -13.68 10.79
CA THR A 100 -1.37 -13.07 10.00
C THR A 100 -2.15 -12.06 10.85
N VAL A 101 -2.45 -12.39 12.11
CA VAL A 101 -3.10 -11.49 13.07
C VAL A 101 -2.24 -10.25 13.30
N GLN A 102 -0.93 -10.40 13.45
CA GLN A 102 -0.02 -9.26 13.61
C GLN A 102 -0.06 -8.31 12.41
N VAL A 103 0.01 -8.85 11.18
CA VAL A 103 0.01 -8.03 9.96
C VAL A 103 -1.34 -7.38 9.71
N LEU A 104 -2.43 -8.15 9.75
CA LEU A 104 -3.76 -7.62 9.46
C LEU A 104 -4.25 -6.71 10.60
N GLY A 105 -3.97 -7.10 11.84
CA GLY A 105 -4.24 -6.27 13.02
C GLY A 105 -3.46 -4.96 12.99
N GLY A 106 -2.16 -5.01 12.66
CA GLY A 106 -1.34 -3.81 12.47
C GLY A 106 -1.88 -2.90 11.37
N THR A 107 -2.38 -3.48 10.28
CA THR A 107 -3.03 -2.72 9.18
C THR A 107 -4.30 -2.01 9.67
N VAL A 108 -5.17 -2.72 10.38
CA VAL A 108 -6.43 -2.17 10.93
C VAL A 108 -6.13 -1.08 11.95
N LEU A 109 -5.24 -1.32 12.90
CA LEU A 109 -4.86 -0.34 13.92
C LEU A 109 -4.25 0.92 13.32
N GLN A 110 -3.35 0.77 12.33
CA GLN A 110 -2.75 1.91 11.63
C GLN A 110 -3.82 2.73 10.89
N ALA A 111 -4.72 2.10 10.17
CA ALA A 111 -5.81 2.78 9.46
C ALA A 111 -6.77 3.50 10.41
N ALA A 112 -6.96 2.98 11.62
CA ALA A 112 -7.75 3.62 12.69
C ALA A 112 -6.97 4.71 13.45
N GLY A 113 -5.74 5.06 13.05
CA GLY A 113 -4.90 6.07 13.71
C GLY A 113 -4.22 5.61 15.00
N LYS A 114 -4.32 4.33 15.36
CA LYS A 114 -3.68 3.72 16.54
C LYS A 114 -2.26 3.26 16.23
N THR A 115 -1.42 4.18 15.81
CA THR A 115 -0.09 3.89 15.25
C THR A 115 0.85 3.20 16.24
N GLU A 116 0.84 3.60 17.52
CA GLU A 116 1.71 3.01 18.55
C GLU A 116 1.31 1.55 18.84
N GLU A 117 0.00 1.28 18.93
CA GLU A 117 -0.50 -0.09 19.09
C GLU A 117 -0.20 -0.95 17.85
N ALA A 118 -0.31 -0.39 16.64
CA ALA A 118 0.06 -1.06 15.40
C ALA A 118 1.53 -1.47 15.40
N LEU A 119 2.45 -0.55 15.74
CA LEU A 119 3.88 -0.83 15.85
C LEU A 119 4.21 -1.84 16.95
N ALA A 120 3.52 -1.75 18.10
CA ALA A 120 3.71 -2.69 19.21
C ALA A 120 3.28 -4.12 18.83
N LEU A 121 2.17 -4.26 18.07
CA LEU A 121 1.71 -5.56 17.57
C LEU A 121 2.65 -6.11 16.49
N LEU A 122 2.98 -5.30 15.49
CA LEU A 122 3.87 -5.68 14.39
C LEU A 122 5.29 -6.05 14.90
N GLY A 123 5.81 -5.34 15.90
CA GLY A 123 7.12 -5.60 16.49
C GLY A 123 7.27 -6.96 17.17
N GLN A 124 6.19 -7.71 17.35
CA GLN A 124 6.22 -9.09 17.89
C GLN A 124 6.53 -10.14 16.82
N HIS A 125 6.66 -9.73 15.54
CA HIS A 125 6.90 -10.66 14.43
C HIS A 125 8.17 -11.50 14.61
N GLN A 126 8.12 -12.74 14.12
CA GLN A 126 9.24 -13.69 14.14
C GLN A 126 9.78 -13.88 12.72
N GLY A 127 10.29 -12.79 12.10
CA GLY A 127 10.81 -12.83 10.73
C GLY A 127 9.77 -12.66 9.63
N SER A 128 8.60 -12.05 9.89
CA SER A 128 7.60 -11.76 8.86
C SER A 128 8.01 -10.55 8.02
N LEU A 129 8.23 -10.75 6.72
CA LEU A 129 8.53 -9.66 5.78
C LEU A 129 7.33 -8.74 5.54
N ASP A 130 6.11 -9.24 5.61
CA ASP A 130 4.88 -8.43 5.58
C ASP A 130 4.85 -7.44 6.75
N ALA A 131 5.19 -7.90 7.97
CA ALA A 131 5.27 -7.04 9.14
C ALA A 131 6.37 -5.98 8.99
N VAL A 132 7.56 -6.37 8.54
CA VAL A 132 8.66 -5.44 8.25
C VAL A 132 8.24 -4.37 7.24
N ALA A 133 7.65 -4.77 6.12
CA ALA A 133 7.20 -3.83 5.09
C ALA A 133 6.18 -2.83 5.64
N LEU A 134 5.25 -3.28 6.48
CA LEU A 134 4.25 -2.40 7.10
C LEU A 134 4.87 -1.46 8.15
N ILE A 135 5.80 -1.96 8.98
CA ILE A 135 6.58 -1.11 9.92
C ILE A 135 7.32 -0.01 9.16
N VAL A 136 7.98 -0.36 8.04
CA VAL A 136 8.68 0.62 7.19
C VAL A 136 7.70 1.67 6.67
N GLN A 137 6.53 1.26 6.16
CA GLN A 137 5.51 2.21 5.69
C GLN A 137 5.03 3.15 6.81
N ILE A 138 4.78 2.63 8.00
CA ILE A 138 4.37 3.43 9.17
C ILE A 138 5.46 4.45 9.53
N HIS A 139 6.72 4.04 9.59
CA HIS A 139 7.82 4.96 9.86
C HIS A 139 7.96 6.03 8.79
N LEU A 140 7.79 5.70 7.51
CA LEU A 140 7.80 6.67 6.42
C LEU A 140 6.63 7.67 6.53
N GLN A 141 5.43 7.24 6.91
CA GLN A 141 4.28 8.11 7.18
C GLN A 141 4.53 9.07 8.32
N GLN A 142 5.23 8.62 9.37
CA GLN A 142 5.65 9.45 10.51
C GLN A 142 6.86 10.35 10.20
N ASN A 143 7.41 10.35 8.97
CA ASN A 143 8.67 11.00 8.60
C ASN A 143 9.90 10.50 9.40
N ARG A 144 9.84 9.29 9.97
CA ARG A 144 10.91 8.64 10.69
C ARG A 144 11.78 7.82 9.73
N ASN A 145 12.36 8.51 8.74
CA ASN A 145 13.24 7.88 7.74
C ASN A 145 14.43 7.15 8.40
N ASP A 146 14.90 7.64 9.54
CA ASP A 146 15.95 7.02 10.35
C ASP A 146 15.59 5.60 10.83
N LEU A 147 14.33 5.38 11.25
CA LEU A 147 13.84 4.08 11.66
C LEU A 147 13.55 3.18 10.46
N ALA A 148 12.93 3.73 9.41
CA ALA A 148 12.67 3.00 8.18
C ALA A 148 13.94 2.41 7.56
N VAL A 149 15.03 3.19 7.50
CA VAL A 149 16.34 2.74 7.03
C VAL A 149 16.89 1.59 7.88
N LYS A 150 16.78 1.68 9.21
CA LYS A 150 17.27 0.63 10.12
C LYS A 150 16.51 -0.67 9.92
N GLU A 151 15.18 -0.58 9.77
CA GLU A 151 14.31 -1.73 9.60
C GLU A 151 14.62 -2.48 8.29
N VAL A 152 14.70 -1.76 7.17
CA VAL A 152 15.08 -2.34 5.87
C VAL A 152 16.47 -2.95 5.93
N ALA A 153 17.45 -2.25 6.52
CA ALA A 153 18.82 -2.75 6.63
C ALA A 153 18.92 -4.03 7.49
N ALA A 154 18.06 -4.17 8.51
CA ALA A 154 17.96 -5.38 9.30
C ALA A 154 17.39 -6.54 8.48
N ALA A 155 16.28 -6.33 7.76
CA ALA A 155 15.64 -7.33 6.92
C ALA A 155 16.55 -7.81 5.79
N ARG A 156 17.28 -6.90 5.14
CA ARG A 156 18.20 -7.21 4.03
C ARG A 156 19.27 -8.23 4.42
N ARG A 157 19.67 -8.33 5.68
CA ARG A 157 20.70 -9.27 6.13
C ARG A 157 20.29 -10.74 6.02
N TRP A 158 18.99 -11.02 6.05
CA TRP A 158 18.47 -12.38 6.04
C TRP A 158 17.51 -12.66 4.86
N ALA A 159 17.05 -11.63 4.13
CA ALA A 159 16.13 -11.77 3.02
C ALA A 159 16.45 -10.81 1.85
N GLN A 160 17.73 -10.69 1.47
CA GLN A 160 18.20 -9.69 0.49
C GLN A 160 17.52 -9.80 -0.88
N ASP A 161 17.14 -11.01 -1.31
CA ASP A 161 16.56 -11.26 -2.63
C ASP A 161 15.02 -11.25 -2.61
N SER A 162 14.41 -10.87 -1.47
CA SER A 162 12.97 -10.79 -1.35
C SER A 162 12.40 -9.58 -2.08
N LEU A 163 11.28 -9.80 -2.79
CA LEU A 163 10.50 -8.73 -3.41
C LEU A 163 10.12 -7.64 -2.39
N LEU A 164 9.62 -8.03 -1.20
CA LEU A 164 9.21 -7.08 -0.18
C LEU A 164 10.36 -6.22 0.36
N VAL A 165 11.54 -6.80 0.53
CA VAL A 165 12.73 -6.03 0.95
C VAL A 165 13.13 -5.04 -0.14
N ASN A 166 13.12 -5.45 -1.40
CA ASN A 166 13.43 -4.57 -2.53
C ASN A 166 12.41 -3.42 -2.66
N LEU A 167 11.11 -3.72 -2.49
CA LEU A 167 10.06 -2.70 -2.47
C LEU A 167 10.23 -1.73 -1.29
N ALA A 168 10.44 -2.24 -0.08
CA ALA A 168 10.63 -1.42 1.11
C ALA A 168 11.87 -0.51 1.00
N GLU A 169 12.99 -1.04 0.46
CA GLU A 169 14.19 -0.24 0.17
C GLU A 169 13.91 0.85 -0.86
N SER A 170 13.12 0.55 -1.89
CA SER A 170 12.72 1.51 -2.91
C SER A 170 11.84 2.64 -2.33
N TRP A 171 10.88 2.32 -1.47
CA TRP A 171 10.07 3.35 -0.78
C TRP A 171 10.93 4.26 0.09
N VAL A 172 11.86 3.68 0.86
CA VAL A 172 12.85 4.45 1.64
C VAL A 172 13.71 5.29 0.72
N GLY A 173 14.17 4.74 -0.40
CA GLY A 173 14.96 5.44 -1.41
C GLY A 173 14.27 6.68 -1.97
N LEU A 174 12.97 6.59 -2.27
CA LEU A 174 12.15 7.73 -2.72
C LEU A 174 12.01 8.83 -1.65
N ARG A 175 12.13 8.49 -0.37
CA ARG A 175 12.10 9.49 0.72
C ARG A 175 13.47 10.11 1.02
N LEU A 176 14.55 9.38 0.77
CA LEU A 176 15.92 9.86 0.99
C LEU A 176 16.44 10.74 -0.15
N GLY A 177 16.07 10.41 -1.38
CA GLY A 177 16.45 11.19 -2.56
C GLY A 177 17.85 10.92 -3.12
N GLY A 178 18.31 11.82 -3.98
CA GLY A 178 19.62 11.73 -4.62
C GLY A 178 19.76 10.48 -5.50
N GLU A 179 20.89 9.78 -5.39
CA GLU A 179 21.16 8.55 -6.15
C GLU A 179 20.13 7.41 -5.84
N LYS A 180 19.44 7.51 -4.68
CA LYS A 180 18.43 6.53 -4.30
C LYS A 180 17.19 6.54 -5.21
N TYR A 181 16.87 7.66 -5.84
CA TYR A 181 15.79 7.73 -6.85
C TYR A 181 16.05 6.80 -8.02
N GLN A 182 17.29 6.77 -8.52
CA GLN A 182 17.65 5.90 -9.63
C GLN A 182 17.63 4.43 -9.24
N GLN A 183 18.02 4.09 -8.01
CA GLN A 183 17.97 2.71 -7.50
C GLN A 183 16.51 2.23 -7.37
N ALA A 184 15.62 3.06 -6.82
CA ALA A 184 14.19 2.76 -6.73
C ALA A 184 13.54 2.63 -8.12
N PHE A 185 13.93 3.51 -9.07
CA PHE A 185 13.45 3.46 -10.44
C PHE A 185 13.73 2.10 -11.09
N TYR A 186 14.94 1.57 -10.99
CA TYR A 186 15.28 0.29 -11.60
C TYR A 186 14.41 -0.87 -11.08
N VAL A 187 14.11 -0.89 -9.78
CA VAL A 187 13.22 -1.93 -9.20
C VAL A 187 11.80 -1.79 -9.75
N PHE A 188 11.26 -0.58 -9.78
CA PHE A 188 9.89 -0.36 -10.26
C PHE A 188 9.77 -0.54 -11.77
N GLU A 189 10.77 -0.14 -12.55
CA GLU A 189 10.84 -0.34 -13.99
C GLU A 189 10.83 -1.84 -14.32
N GLU A 190 11.68 -2.63 -13.65
CA GLU A 190 11.73 -4.08 -13.84
C GLU A 190 10.35 -4.71 -13.60
N LEU A 191 9.68 -4.35 -12.52
CA LEU A 191 8.36 -4.86 -12.19
C LEU A 191 7.26 -4.39 -13.16
N ALA A 192 7.34 -3.16 -13.64
CA ALA A 192 6.32 -2.59 -14.52
C ALA A 192 6.47 -3.05 -15.98
N GLN A 193 7.70 -3.28 -16.44
CA GLN A 193 7.97 -3.65 -17.84
C GLN A 193 7.84 -5.14 -18.11
N ALA A 194 8.06 -6.00 -17.11
CA ALA A 194 7.91 -7.45 -17.31
C ALA A 194 6.41 -7.82 -17.42
N PRO A 195 5.97 -8.51 -18.50
CA PRO A 195 4.55 -8.82 -18.70
C PRO A 195 3.91 -9.59 -17.54
N ALA A 196 4.70 -10.45 -16.88
CA ALA A 196 4.24 -11.27 -15.76
C ALA A 196 4.02 -10.49 -14.44
N THR A 197 4.58 -9.29 -14.31
CA THR A 197 4.54 -8.50 -13.06
C THR A 197 3.89 -7.12 -13.25
N SER A 198 3.61 -6.73 -14.49
CA SER A 198 3.02 -5.44 -14.84
C SER A 198 1.58 -5.32 -14.35
N SER A 199 1.38 -4.49 -13.33
CA SER A 199 0.09 -4.10 -12.78
C SER A 199 -0.06 -2.57 -12.80
N VAL A 200 -1.25 -2.06 -12.50
CA VAL A 200 -1.45 -0.61 -12.32
C VAL A 200 -0.55 -0.08 -11.20
N ARG A 201 -0.44 -0.82 -10.12
CA ARG A 201 0.40 -0.44 -8.97
C ARG A 201 1.88 -0.32 -9.34
N THR A 202 2.43 -1.26 -10.11
CA THR A 202 3.84 -1.21 -10.53
C THR A 202 4.10 -0.07 -11.52
N LEU A 203 3.16 0.19 -12.45
CA LEU A 203 3.23 1.33 -13.37
C LEU A 203 3.17 2.68 -12.64
N VAL A 204 2.29 2.83 -11.67
CA VAL A 204 2.24 4.05 -10.82
C VAL A 204 3.54 4.21 -10.03
N SER A 205 4.08 3.14 -9.48
CA SER A 205 5.35 3.20 -8.74
C SER A 205 6.52 3.60 -9.64
N GLN A 206 6.57 3.09 -10.87
CA GLN A 206 7.55 3.54 -11.88
C GLN A 206 7.38 5.02 -12.18
N ALA A 207 6.16 5.48 -12.47
CA ALA A 207 5.89 6.89 -12.77
C ALA A 207 6.30 7.83 -11.63
N VAL A 208 6.05 7.46 -10.38
CA VAL A 208 6.49 8.23 -9.21
C VAL A 208 8.01 8.34 -9.16
N ALA A 209 8.74 7.24 -9.42
CA ALA A 209 10.20 7.27 -9.46
C ALA A 209 10.73 8.14 -10.60
N GLU A 210 10.11 8.10 -11.78
CA GLU A 210 10.44 8.95 -12.93
C GLU A 210 10.18 10.43 -12.65
N LEU A 211 9.07 10.76 -11.97
CA LEU A 211 8.79 12.13 -11.52
C LEU A 211 9.91 12.66 -10.62
N HIS A 212 10.38 11.87 -9.67
CA HIS A 212 11.50 12.25 -8.80
C HIS A 212 12.82 12.42 -9.55
N LEU A 213 12.99 11.74 -10.68
CA LEU A 213 14.14 11.88 -11.58
C LEU A 213 13.99 13.05 -12.58
N GLY A 214 12.84 13.75 -12.57
CA GLY A 214 12.55 14.85 -13.50
C GLY A 214 12.18 14.38 -14.92
N ARG A 215 11.80 13.11 -15.10
CA ARG A 215 11.43 12.48 -16.37
C ARG A 215 9.92 12.55 -16.56
N ALA A 216 9.41 13.76 -16.86
CA ALA A 216 7.97 14.02 -16.89
C ALA A 216 7.25 13.29 -18.05
N GLU A 217 7.90 13.12 -19.20
CA GLU A 217 7.30 12.47 -20.38
C GLU A 217 7.17 10.95 -20.15
N GLU A 218 8.18 10.33 -19.56
CA GLU A 218 8.19 8.92 -19.23
C GLU A 218 7.16 8.62 -18.12
N ALA A 219 7.10 9.45 -17.09
CA ALA A 219 6.10 9.35 -16.04
C ALA A 219 4.67 9.46 -16.60
N GLN A 220 4.43 10.40 -17.55
CA GLN A 220 3.16 10.51 -18.24
C GLN A 220 2.81 9.21 -18.98
N ALA A 221 3.76 8.66 -19.73
CA ALA A 221 3.54 7.43 -20.49
C ALA A 221 3.20 6.22 -19.59
N ALA A 222 3.86 6.10 -18.44
CA ALA A 222 3.58 5.04 -17.47
C ALA A 222 2.18 5.20 -16.83
N LEU A 223 1.77 6.44 -16.47
CA LEU A 223 0.43 6.73 -15.94
C LEU A 223 -0.66 6.52 -16.98
N ASP A 224 -0.42 6.87 -18.24
CA ASP A 224 -1.35 6.61 -19.33
C ASP A 224 -1.55 5.10 -19.56
N GLN A 225 -0.49 4.29 -19.40
CA GLN A 225 -0.60 2.83 -19.44
C GLN A 225 -1.40 2.29 -18.24
N ALA A 226 -1.19 2.84 -17.05
CA ALA A 226 -1.94 2.47 -15.85
C ALA A 226 -3.44 2.73 -16.06
N LEU A 227 -3.81 3.94 -16.52
CA LEU A 227 -5.21 4.33 -16.76
C LEU A 227 -5.86 3.61 -17.96
N LYS A 228 -5.07 3.06 -18.90
CA LYS A 228 -5.61 2.16 -19.93
C LYS A 228 -6.02 0.80 -19.35
N LYS A 229 -5.33 0.33 -18.30
CA LYS A 229 -5.70 -0.90 -17.61
C LYS A 229 -6.90 -0.68 -16.68
N GLU A 230 -6.88 0.38 -15.88
CA GLU A 230 -7.92 0.73 -14.92
C GLU A 230 -8.20 2.24 -14.99
N PRO A 231 -9.22 2.67 -15.78
CA PRO A 231 -9.50 4.09 -16.03
C PRO A 231 -9.86 4.90 -14.78
N ASP A 232 -10.44 4.25 -13.77
CA ASP A 232 -10.91 4.89 -12.54
C ASP A 232 -9.98 4.65 -11.35
N HIS A 233 -8.74 4.22 -11.59
CA HIS A 233 -7.78 3.95 -10.51
C HIS A 233 -7.32 5.25 -9.85
N ALA A 234 -7.77 5.50 -8.62
CA ALA A 234 -7.61 6.77 -7.91
C ALA A 234 -6.15 7.22 -7.79
N GLU A 235 -5.23 6.33 -7.40
CA GLU A 235 -3.80 6.66 -7.27
C GLU A 235 -3.15 7.03 -8.61
N ALA A 236 -3.55 6.39 -9.72
CA ALA A 236 -3.05 6.75 -11.05
C ALA A 236 -3.54 8.14 -11.47
N ILE A 237 -4.82 8.44 -11.24
CA ILE A 237 -5.40 9.76 -11.49
C ILE A 237 -4.73 10.82 -10.62
N ALA A 238 -4.52 10.55 -9.32
CA ALA A 238 -3.89 11.48 -8.39
C ALA A 238 -2.46 11.82 -8.81
N ASN A 239 -1.66 10.83 -9.20
CA ASN A 239 -0.29 11.07 -9.65
C ASN A 239 -0.26 11.79 -11.01
N LEU A 240 -1.19 11.51 -11.91
CA LEU A 240 -1.34 12.24 -13.17
C LEU A 240 -1.76 13.70 -12.94
N LEU A 241 -2.63 13.95 -11.96
CA LEU A 241 -3.01 15.30 -11.52
C LEU A 241 -1.77 16.07 -11.05
N VAL A 242 -0.96 15.47 -10.17
CA VAL A 242 0.29 16.09 -9.68
C VAL A 242 1.24 16.39 -10.83
N LEU A 243 1.48 15.45 -11.75
CA LEU A 243 2.31 15.66 -12.95
C LEU A 243 1.79 16.82 -13.81
N THR A 244 0.47 16.88 -14.02
CA THR A 244 -0.19 17.93 -14.82
C THR A 244 0.04 19.32 -14.22
N VAL A 245 -0.09 19.44 -12.89
CA VAL A 245 0.19 20.69 -12.17
C VAL A 245 1.67 21.09 -12.26
N ILE A 246 2.59 20.14 -12.03
CA ILE A 246 4.04 20.38 -12.11
C ILE A 246 4.45 20.86 -13.51
N THR A 247 3.81 20.34 -14.55
CA THR A 247 4.06 20.75 -15.95
C THR A 247 3.31 22.00 -16.38
N GLY A 248 2.60 22.68 -15.47
CA GLY A 248 1.94 23.97 -15.71
C GLY A 248 0.64 23.86 -16.53
N LYS A 249 0.02 22.70 -16.59
CA LYS A 249 -1.24 22.46 -17.30
C LYS A 249 -2.44 22.54 -16.35
N SER A 250 -3.66 22.74 -16.89
CA SER A 250 -4.89 22.69 -16.08
C SER A 250 -5.18 21.27 -15.62
N ALA A 251 -5.51 21.13 -14.34
CA ALA A 251 -5.82 19.85 -13.70
C ALA A 251 -7.29 19.71 -13.28
N GLU A 252 -8.19 20.59 -13.75
CA GLU A 252 -9.61 20.62 -13.35
C GLU A 252 -10.35 19.32 -13.69
N GLU A 253 -10.12 18.78 -14.89
CA GLU A 253 -10.73 17.52 -15.33
C GLU A 253 -10.25 16.34 -14.49
N LEU A 254 -8.94 16.28 -14.18
CA LEU A 254 -8.36 15.24 -13.35
C LEU A 254 -8.82 15.34 -11.89
N THR A 255 -8.97 16.56 -11.37
CA THR A 255 -9.55 16.79 -10.05
C THR A 255 -10.98 16.25 -9.98
N SER A 256 -11.78 16.53 -10.99
CA SER A 256 -13.16 16.03 -11.09
C SER A 256 -13.19 14.49 -11.25
N SER A 257 -12.25 13.92 -11.97
CA SER A 257 -12.13 12.47 -12.15
C SER A 257 -11.73 11.79 -10.84
N LEU A 258 -10.76 12.36 -10.12
CA LEU A 258 -10.34 11.86 -8.81
C LEU A 258 -11.49 11.92 -7.80
N GLN A 259 -12.24 13.03 -7.76
CA GLN A 259 -13.40 13.17 -6.89
C GLN A 259 -14.49 12.11 -7.16
N LYS A 260 -14.63 11.66 -8.42
CA LYS A 260 -15.57 10.60 -8.77
C LYS A 260 -15.05 9.21 -8.42
N ALA A 261 -13.74 8.98 -8.59
CA ALA A 261 -13.10 7.70 -8.30
C ALA A 261 -12.99 7.46 -6.78
N ASP A 262 -12.58 8.49 -6.03
CA ASP A 262 -12.45 8.46 -4.57
C ASP A 262 -12.59 9.90 -4.02
N ALA A 263 -13.75 10.21 -3.49
CA ALA A 263 -14.06 11.53 -2.93
C ALA A 263 -13.25 11.85 -1.65
N GLU A 264 -12.83 10.82 -0.92
CA GLU A 264 -12.05 10.91 0.33
C GLU A 264 -10.55 10.69 0.11
N HIS A 265 -10.10 10.73 -1.15
CA HIS A 265 -8.69 10.54 -1.48
C HIS A 265 -7.81 11.54 -0.71
N PRO A 266 -6.72 11.09 -0.03
CA PRO A 266 -5.90 11.95 0.83
C PRO A 266 -5.40 13.23 0.16
N LEU A 267 -5.09 13.20 -1.14
CA LEU A 267 -4.69 14.39 -1.89
C LEU A 267 -5.79 15.46 -1.93
N LEU A 268 -7.06 15.07 -2.13
CA LEU A 268 -8.18 16.01 -2.16
C LEU A 268 -8.48 16.60 -0.79
N VAL A 269 -8.48 15.75 0.24
CA VAL A 269 -8.69 16.16 1.63
C VAL A 269 -7.60 17.15 2.06
N ASP A 270 -6.34 16.84 1.77
CA ASP A 270 -5.19 17.69 2.12
C ASP A 270 -5.24 19.04 1.38
N LEU A 271 -5.59 19.04 0.09
CA LEU A 271 -5.75 20.27 -0.69
C LEU A 271 -6.85 21.15 -0.13
N ALA A 272 -8.01 20.59 0.24
CA ALA A 272 -9.11 21.34 0.84
C ALA A 272 -8.70 21.96 2.18
N GLU A 273 -8.06 21.18 3.05
CA GLU A 273 -7.55 21.64 4.36
C GLU A 273 -6.53 22.77 4.20
N LYS A 274 -5.55 22.61 3.31
CA LYS A 274 -4.50 23.62 3.07
C LYS A 274 -5.08 24.91 2.47
N SER A 275 -6.06 24.78 1.55
CA SER A 275 -6.79 25.95 1.01
C SER A 275 -7.51 26.72 2.10
N GLU A 276 -8.23 26.02 2.99
CA GLU A 276 -8.92 26.67 4.12
C GLU A 276 -7.96 27.36 5.08
N LEU A 277 -6.82 26.71 5.39
CA LEU A 277 -5.78 27.30 6.23
C LEU A 277 -5.16 28.54 5.59
N PHE A 278 -4.94 28.50 4.26
CA PHE A 278 -4.44 29.67 3.52
C PHE A 278 -5.45 30.83 3.60
N ASP A 279 -6.73 30.59 3.35
CA ASP A 279 -7.76 31.62 3.39
C ASP A 279 -7.88 32.25 4.78
N LYS A 280 -7.83 31.44 5.84
CA LYS A 280 -7.77 31.93 7.24
C LYS A 280 -6.56 32.81 7.48
N ALA A 281 -5.38 32.44 6.97
CA ALA A 281 -4.17 33.24 7.08
C ALA A 281 -4.27 34.54 6.27
N ALA A 282 -4.77 34.48 5.05
CA ALA A 282 -4.95 35.66 4.17
C ALA A 282 -5.88 36.71 4.77
N THR A 283 -6.94 36.30 5.47
CA THR A 283 -7.81 37.24 6.18
C THR A 283 -7.12 37.91 7.37
N LYS A 284 -6.20 37.22 8.04
CA LYS A 284 -5.47 37.69 9.23
C LYS A 284 -4.31 38.63 8.86
N TYR A 285 -3.60 38.34 7.78
CA TYR A 285 -2.38 39.05 7.36
C TYR A 285 -2.66 39.89 6.11
N LYS A 286 -3.33 41.04 6.28
CA LYS A 286 -3.52 41.99 5.18
C LYS A 286 -2.20 42.62 4.78
N ALA A 287 -1.84 42.57 3.49
CA ALA A 287 -0.67 43.25 2.99
C ALA A 287 -0.81 44.77 3.20
N LYS A 288 0.19 45.40 3.83
CA LYS A 288 0.30 46.86 3.87
C LYS A 288 0.87 47.27 2.51
N VAL A 289 0.03 47.67 1.59
CA VAL A 289 0.49 48.32 0.36
C VAL A 289 0.97 49.71 0.79
N ALA A 290 2.27 49.96 0.70
CA ALA A 290 2.79 51.32 0.79
C ALA A 290 2.29 52.08 -0.45
N ALA A 291 1.57 53.17 -0.22
CA ALA A 291 1.11 54.06 -1.29
C ALA A 291 2.28 54.85 -1.88
#